data_8c9b760f5f808106e797c7c05eb0650d
#
_entry.id   8c9b760f5f808106e797c7c05eb0650d
#
_cell.length_a   1.000
_cell.length_b   1.000
_cell.length_c   1.000
_cell.angle_alpha   90.00
_cell.angle_beta   90.00
_cell.angle_gamma   90.00
#
_symmetry.space_group_name_H-M   'P 1'
#
loop_
_entity.id
_entity.type
_entity.pdbx_description
1 polymer ?
#
loop_
_entity_poly.entity_id
_entity_poly.type
_entity_poly.pdbx_seq_one_letter_code
_entity_poly.pdbx_strand_id
1 'polypeptide(L)'
;RSTLEEVAGAYLVLHVVDAAHPDPLGQVTAVRAVIAEIPGALDVPELIVLNKTDLADAVTLVTLRTRLSGAIQVSARTGDGFDELRARIAAMLPRPDAHVDVVIPYSRGDLVSRVHADGEIDTIDYAPDGTRIVARVDAALAAELQAAALRDAAAGPMPDSP
;
A
#
# COMPACT_ATOMS: atom_id res chain seq x y z
N ARG A 1 19.90 3.97 -6.77
CA ARG A 1 18.72 3.13 -7.04
C ARG A 1 17.96 3.76 -8.20
N SER A 2 17.59 2.96 -9.19
CA SER A 2 16.77 3.43 -10.29
C SER A 2 15.33 3.63 -9.78
N THR A 3 14.67 4.70 -10.23
CA THR A 3 13.26 4.98 -9.92
C THR A 3 12.34 3.80 -10.26
N LEU A 4 12.74 2.99 -11.25
CA LEU A 4 12.00 1.80 -11.69
C LEU A 4 12.10 0.63 -10.70
N GLU A 5 13.19 0.51 -9.93
CA GLU A 5 13.32 -0.54 -8.91
C GLU A 5 12.38 -0.33 -7.72
N GLU A 6 11.90 0.89 -7.51
CA GLU A 6 10.95 1.22 -6.44
C GLU A 6 9.53 0.72 -6.74
N VAL A 7 9.21 0.48 -8.02
CA VAL A 7 7.88 -0.01 -8.43
C VAL A 7 7.57 -1.38 -7.84
N ALA A 8 8.55 -2.29 -7.81
CA ALA A 8 8.36 -3.63 -7.27
C ALA A 8 8.09 -3.67 -5.75
N GLY A 9 8.46 -2.61 -5.03
CA GLY A 9 8.20 -2.46 -3.59
C GLY A 9 6.97 -1.61 -3.26
N ALA A 10 6.23 -1.14 -4.26
CA ALA A 10 5.07 -0.30 -4.06
C ALA A 10 3.82 -1.13 -3.71
N TYR A 11 2.90 -0.57 -2.92
CA TYR A 11 1.58 -1.17 -2.68
C TYR A 11 0.61 -0.93 -3.83
N LEU A 12 0.83 0.12 -4.62
CA LEU A 12 -0.03 0.53 -5.73
C LEU A 12 0.78 1.36 -6.72
N VAL A 13 0.61 1.09 -8.00
CA VAL A 13 1.12 1.93 -9.10
C VAL A 13 0.00 2.83 -9.60
N LEU A 14 0.19 4.15 -9.49
CA LEU A 14 -0.68 5.12 -10.16
C LEU A 14 -0.10 5.41 -11.54
N HIS A 15 -0.74 4.86 -12.57
CA HIS A 15 -0.36 5.09 -13.96
C HIS A 15 -1.14 6.29 -14.52
N VAL A 16 -0.51 7.46 -14.48
CA VAL A 16 -1.13 8.70 -14.96
C VAL A 16 -0.94 8.84 -16.46
N VAL A 17 -2.07 8.97 -17.17
CA VAL A 17 -2.14 9.04 -18.63
C VAL A 17 -2.73 10.38 -19.04
N ASP A 18 -2.13 11.05 -20.03
CA ASP A 18 -2.68 12.26 -20.63
C ASP A 18 -3.85 11.88 -21.57
N ALA A 19 -5.09 12.14 -21.13
CA ALA A 19 -6.28 11.81 -21.90
C ALA A 19 -6.44 12.65 -23.18
N ALA A 20 -5.75 13.79 -23.28
CA ALA A 20 -5.76 14.66 -24.45
C ALA A 20 -4.62 14.34 -25.44
N HIS A 21 -3.75 13.35 -25.13
CA HIS A 21 -2.70 12.92 -26.04
C HIS A 21 -3.30 12.29 -27.33
N PRO A 22 -2.67 12.44 -28.51
CA PRO A 22 -3.15 11.80 -29.73
C PRO A 22 -3.27 10.27 -29.69
N ASP A 23 -2.45 9.59 -28.87
CA ASP A 23 -2.49 8.15 -28.67
C ASP A 23 -2.31 7.78 -27.19
N PRO A 24 -3.36 7.91 -26.36
CA PRO A 24 -3.27 7.57 -24.93
C PRO A 24 -3.13 6.07 -24.70
N LEU A 25 -3.78 5.24 -25.53
CA LEU A 25 -3.71 3.77 -25.40
C LEU A 25 -2.34 3.21 -25.74
N GLY A 26 -1.66 3.79 -26.74
CA GLY A 26 -0.28 3.45 -27.07
C GLY A 26 0.67 3.79 -25.92
N GLN A 27 0.48 4.94 -25.25
CA GLN A 27 1.26 5.30 -24.06
C GLN A 27 1.09 4.26 -22.93
N VAL A 28 -0.16 3.85 -22.63
CA VAL A 28 -0.43 2.80 -21.62
C VAL A 28 0.29 1.51 -21.97
N THR A 29 0.23 1.09 -23.23
CA THR A 29 0.89 -0.13 -23.69
C THR A 29 2.41 -0.05 -23.54
N ALA A 30 3.01 1.08 -23.91
CA ALA A 30 4.46 1.28 -23.79
C ALA A 30 4.94 1.26 -22.35
N VAL A 31 4.24 1.94 -21.43
CA VAL A 31 4.58 1.96 -20.00
C VAL A 31 4.44 0.56 -19.37
N ARG A 32 3.36 -0.17 -19.69
CA ARG A 32 3.17 -1.54 -19.22
C ARG A 32 4.26 -2.49 -19.71
N ALA A 33 4.75 -2.31 -20.93
CA ALA A 33 5.87 -3.09 -21.44
C ALA A 33 7.13 -2.87 -20.60
N VAL A 34 7.43 -1.62 -20.21
CA VAL A 34 8.56 -1.29 -19.34
C VAL A 34 8.39 -1.85 -17.94
N ILE A 35 7.18 -1.73 -17.35
CA ILE A 35 6.89 -2.29 -16.02
C ILE A 35 7.06 -3.81 -16.02
N ALA A 36 6.69 -4.49 -17.11
CA ALA A 36 6.82 -5.94 -17.24
C ALA A 36 8.29 -6.44 -17.26
N GLU A 37 9.24 -5.57 -17.55
CA GLU A 37 10.68 -5.89 -17.48
C GLU A 37 11.23 -5.86 -16.05
N ILE A 38 10.47 -5.31 -15.09
CA ILE A 38 10.89 -5.17 -13.70
C ILE A 38 10.44 -6.41 -12.90
N PRO A 39 11.37 -7.21 -12.33
CA PRO A 39 11.00 -8.36 -11.52
C PRO A 39 10.10 -7.98 -10.34
N GLY A 40 8.93 -8.64 -10.22
CA GLY A 40 7.96 -8.41 -9.15
C GLY A 40 7.01 -7.23 -9.38
N ALA A 41 7.22 -6.38 -10.38
CA ALA A 41 6.36 -5.21 -10.62
C ALA A 41 4.96 -5.59 -11.17
N LEU A 42 4.83 -6.74 -11.82
CA LEU A 42 3.54 -7.23 -12.30
C LEU A 42 2.58 -7.67 -11.19
N ASP A 43 3.10 -7.97 -10.01
CA ASP A 43 2.30 -8.36 -8.83
C ASP A 43 1.73 -7.13 -8.12
N VAL A 44 2.22 -5.93 -8.44
CA VAL A 44 1.74 -4.67 -7.84
C VAL A 44 0.46 -4.22 -8.55
N PRO A 45 -0.62 -3.94 -7.82
CA PRO A 45 -1.85 -3.41 -8.41
C PRO A 45 -1.61 -2.11 -9.17
N GLU A 46 -2.21 -1.97 -10.35
CA GLU A 46 -2.18 -0.75 -11.17
C GLU A 46 -3.52 -0.05 -11.15
N LEU A 47 -3.52 1.27 -10.89
CA LEU A 47 -4.67 2.14 -11.07
C LEU A 47 -4.36 3.15 -12.18
N ILE A 48 -5.09 3.08 -13.29
CA ILE A 48 -4.96 4.06 -14.37
C ILE A 48 -5.73 5.33 -14.02
N VAL A 49 -5.06 6.46 -14.16
CA VAL A 49 -5.61 7.79 -13.91
C VAL A 49 -5.55 8.59 -15.22
N LEU A 50 -6.69 8.83 -15.83
CA LEU A 50 -6.83 9.63 -17.06
C LEU A 50 -6.86 11.11 -16.67
N ASN A 51 -5.73 11.79 -16.79
CA ASN A 51 -5.61 13.22 -16.47
C ASN A 51 -5.87 14.09 -17.70
N LYS A 52 -6.09 15.37 -17.48
CA LYS A 52 -6.43 16.41 -18.48
C LYS A 52 -7.75 16.15 -19.19
N THR A 53 -8.73 15.61 -18.47
CA THR A 53 -10.07 15.37 -19.03
C THR A 53 -10.78 16.64 -19.47
N ASP A 54 -10.38 17.79 -18.96
CA ASP A 54 -10.84 19.12 -19.36
C ASP A 54 -10.38 19.53 -20.76
N LEU A 55 -9.39 18.85 -21.35
CA LEU A 55 -8.86 19.10 -22.70
C LEU A 55 -9.24 18.00 -23.69
N ALA A 56 -9.65 16.82 -23.23
CA ALA A 56 -10.03 15.70 -24.09
C ALA A 56 -11.50 15.82 -24.52
N ASP A 57 -11.81 15.39 -25.74
CA ASP A 57 -13.19 15.36 -26.23
C ASP A 57 -13.98 14.18 -25.60
N ALA A 58 -15.33 14.33 -25.59
CA ALA A 58 -16.21 13.35 -24.95
C ALA A 58 -16.14 11.95 -25.58
N VAL A 59 -15.89 11.82 -26.87
CA VAL A 59 -15.79 10.52 -27.56
C VAL A 59 -14.52 9.80 -27.13
N THR A 60 -13.41 10.52 -27.07
CA THR A 60 -12.14 10.01 -26.56
C THR A 60 -12.29 9.53 -25.12
N LEU A 61 -12.91 10.30 -24.23
CA LEU A 61 -13.12 9.90 -22.82
C LEU A 61 -13.97 8.64 -22.69
N VAL A 62 -15.06 8.51 -23.46
CA VAL A 62 -15.89 7.30 -23.48
C VAL A 62 -15.09 6.09 -23.98
N THR A 63 -14.31 6.28 -25.03
CA THR A 63 -13.45 5.21 -25.59
C THR A 63 -12.42 4.74 -24.58
N LEU A 64 -11.73 5.66 -23.92
CA LEU A 64 -10.73 5.34 -22.89
C LEU A 64 -11.35 4.59 -21.71
N ARG A 65 -12.51 5.03 -21.21
CA ARG A 65 -13.23 4.30 -20.15
C ARG A 65 -13.59 2.87 -20.54
N THR A 66 -14.01 2.68 -21.79
CA THR A 66 -14.39 1.34 -22.29
C THR A 66 -13.17 0.42 -22.43
N ARG A 67 -12.03 0.97 -22.89
CA ARG A 67 -10.80 0.20 -23.13
C ARG A 67 -9.97 -0.02 -21.88
N LEU A 68 -10.00 0.94 -20.95
CA LEU A 68 -9.24 0.93 -19.68
C LEU A 68 -10.22 0.81 -18.51
N SER A 69 -10.78 -0.40 -18.37
CA SER A 69 -11.77 -0.68 -17.32
C SER A 69 -11.20 -0.36 -15.93
N GLY A 70 -11.98 0.40 -15.14
CA GLY A 70 -11.57 0.83 -13.80
C GLY A 70 -10.69 2.08 -13.75
N ALA A 71 -10.34 2.69 -14.90
CA ALA A 71 -9.61 3.96 -14.93
C ALA A 71 -10.45 5.10 -14.34
N ILE A 72 -9.79 5.96 -13.56
CA ILE A 72 -10.38 7.16 -12.96
C ILE A 72 -10.09 8.36 -13.84
N GLN A 73 -11.10 9.18 -14.11
CA GLN A 73 -10.99 10.40 -14.88
C GLN A 73 -10.77 11.59 -13.96
N VAL A 74 -9.73 12.39 -14.21
CA VAL A 74 -9.41 13.58 -13.41
C VAL A 74 -8.95 14.72 -14.28
N SER A 75 -9.06 15.92 -13.73
CA SER A 75 -8.36 17.09 -14.25
C SER A 75 -7.58 17.75 -13.11
N ALA A 76 -6.26 17.66 -13.16
CA ALA A 76 -5.39 18.33 -12.19
C ALA A 76 -5.54 19.87 -12.24
N ARG A 77 -6.03 20.41 -13.36
CA ARG A 77 -6.26 21.84 -13.53
C ARG A 77 -7.55 22.32 -12.84
N THR A 78 -8.63 21.55 -12.94
CA THR A 78 -9.94 21.95 -12.40
C THR A 78 -10.23 21.35 -11.04
N GLY A 79 -9.57 20.28 -10.66
CA GLY A 79 -9.83 19.50 -9.45
C GLY A 79 -10.91 18.41 -9.63
N ASP A 80 -11.49 18.30 -10.83
CA ASP A 80 -12.53 17.30 -11.09
C ASP A 80 -11.99 15.87 -10.95
N GLY A 81 -12.79 14.96 -10.39
CA GLY A 81 -12.50 13.55 -10.23
C GLY A 81 -11.55 13.18 -9.08
N PHE A 82 -10.99 14.15 -8.34
CA PHE A 82 -10.04 13.87 -7.26
C PHE A 82 -10.66 13.15 -6.06
N ASP A 83 -11.93 13.39 -5.76
CA ASP A 83 -12.60 12.71 -4.65
C ASP A 83 -12.78 11.22 -4.96
N GLU A 84 -13.15 10.87 -6.20
CA GLU A 84 -13.22 9.49 -6.66
C GLU A 84 -11.83 8.83 -6.66
N LEU A 85 -10.81 9.55 -7.12
CA LEU A 85 -9.42 9.06 -7.11
C LEU A 85 -8.95 8.75 -5.69
N ARG A 86 -9.16 9.67 -4.73
CA ARG A 86 -8.80 9.46 -3.32
C ARG A 86 -9.50 8.25 -2.72
N ALA A 87 -10.81 8.13 -2.96
CA ALA A 87 -11.60 7.00 -2.47
C ALA A 87 -11.09 5.66 -3.04
N ARG A 88 -10.73 5.64 -4.33
CA ARG A 88 -10.19 4.44 -4.98
C ARG A 88 -8.82 4.07 -4.45
N ILE A 89 -7.92 5.03 -4.29
CA ILE A 89 -6.60 4.81 -3.68
C ILE A 89 -6.76 4.24 -2.27
N ALA A 90 -7.58 4.87 -1.43
CA ALA A 90 -7.84 4.40 -0.07
C ALA A 90 -8.44 2.99 -0.01
N ALA A 91 -9.22 2.59 -1.02
CA ALA A 91 -9.78 1.23 -1.11
C ALA A 91 -8.77 0.18 -1.59
N MET A 92 -7.72 0.59 -2.33
CA MET A 92 -6.71 -0.31 -2.90
C MET A 92 -5.46 -0.45 -2.01
N LEU A 93 -5.20 0.52 -1.14
CA LEU A 93 -4.08 0.44 -0.20
C LEU A 93 -4.37 -0.55 0.93
N PRO A 94 -3.36 -1.26 1.43
CA PRO A 94 -3.48 -2.07 2.63
C PRO A 94 -4.03 -1.21 3.79
N ARG A 95 -4.98 -1.75 4.53
CA ARG A 95 -5.49 -1.10 5.73
C ARG A 95 -4.87 -1.75 6.96
N PRO A 96 -4.49 -0.98 7.97
CA PRO A 96 -4.03 -1.52 9.24
C PRO A 96 -5.23 -2.02 10.06
N ASP A 97 -5.87 -3.12 9.59
CA ASP A 97 -7.09 -3.67 10.20
C ASP A 97 -6.80 -4.78 11.23
N ALA A 98 -5.60 -5.36 11.20
CA ALA A 98 -5.22 -6.40 12.14
C ALA A 98 -4.68 -5.78 13.44
N HIS A 99 -5.41 -6.00 14.53
CA HIS A 99 -4.96 -5.62 15.87
C HIS A 99 -3.93 -6.63 16.39
N VAL A 100 -2.80 -6.14 16.87
CA VAL A 100 -1.74 -6.94 17.48
C VAL A 100 -1.41 -6.40 18.87
N ASP A 101 -1.15 -7.30 19.82
CA ASP A 101 -0.57 -7.04 21.13
C ASP A 101 0.54 -8.07 21.33
N VAL A 102 1.75 -7.65 21.10
CA VAL A 102 2.92 -8.56 21.03
C VAL A 102 4.15 -7.95 21.66
N VAL A 103 5.04 -8.81 22.20
CA VAL A 103 6.38 -8.42 22.63
C VAL A 103 7.39 -8.84 21.57
N ILE A 104 8.03 -7.88 20.95
CA ILE A 104 9.02 -8.08 19.90
C ILE A 104 10.42 -8.04 20.50
N PRO A 105 11.25 -9.08 20.30
CA PRO A 105 12.62 -9.10 20.80
C PRO A 105 13.43 -7.91 20.30
N TYR A 106 14.34 -7.36 21.10
CA TYR A 106 15.21 -6.26 20.68
C TYR A 106 16.06 -6.56 19.45
N SER A 107 16.34 -7.86 19.18
CA SER A 107 17.03 -8.30 17.96
C SER A 107 16.22 -8.07 16.68
N ARG A 108 14.90 -7.85 16.78
CA ARG A 108 13.98 -7.59 15.66
C ARG A 108 13.48 -6.15 15.62
N GLY A 109 14.39 -5.20 15.86
CA GLY A 109 14.09 -3.76 15.71
C GLY A 109 13.63 -3.35 14.31
N ASP A 110 13.92 -4.15 13.29
CA ASP A 110 13.40 -4.02 11.93
C ASP A 110 11.86 -4.04 11.91
N LEU A 111 11.24 -4.96 12.65
CA LEU A 111 9.78 -5.05 12.74
C LEU A 111 9.17 -3.87 13.50
N VAL A 112 9.81 -3.43 14.58
CA VAL A 112 9.37 -2.22 15.32
C VAL A 112 9.36 -1.00 14.39
N SER A 113 10.42 -0.82 13.58
CA SER A 113 10.51 0.27 12.61
C SER A 113 9.40 0.20 11.54
N ARG A 114 9.05 -1.00 11.09
CA ARG A 114 7.95 -1.19 10.12
C ARG A 114 6.59 -0.86 10.72
N VAL A 115 6.34 -1.22 11.98
CA VAL A 115 5.09 -0.81 12.66
C VAL A 115 4.99 0.70 12.76
N HIS A 116 6.11 1.41 13.00
CA HIS A 116 6.13 2.87 12.98
C HIS A 116 5.87 3.48 11.61
N ALA A 117 6.32 2.82 10.54
CA ALA A 117 6.16 3.32 9.17
C ALA A 117 4.76 3.03 8.58
N ASP A 118 4.23 1.84 8.85
CA ASP A 118 3.09 1.27 8.11
C ASP A 118 1.88 0.96 9.01
N GLY A 119 2.00 1.13 10.34
CA GLY A 119 0.95 0.82 11.31
C GLY A 119 0.41 2.03 12.07
N GLU A 120 -0.71 1.81 12.74
CA GLU A 120 -1.28 2.74 13.74
C GLU A 120 -0.99 2.21 15.13
N ILE A 121 -0.13 2.89 15.88
CA ILE A 121 0.32 2.46 17.19
C ILE A 121 -0.60 3.02 18.26
N ASP A 122 -1.20 2.13 19.07
CA ASP A 122 -1.97 2.51 20.24
C ASP A 122 -1.08 2.67 21.47
N THR A 123 -0.13 1.73 21.70
CA THR A 123 0.79 1.76 22.85
C THR A 123 2.13 1.11 22.50
N ILE A 124 3.22 1.70 23.02
CA ILE A 124 4.56 1.09 23.04
C ILE A 124 5.09 1.12 24.45
N ASP A 125 5.52 -0.04 24.96
CA ASP A 125 6.18 -0.19 26.26
C ASP A 125 7.48 -1.00 26.11
N TYR A 126 8.49 -0.62 26.89
CA TYR A 126 9.76 -1.33 26.92
C TYR A 126 9.78 -2.33 28.07
N ALA A 127 9.79 -3.61 27.73
CA ALA A 127 9.90 -4.74 28.66
C ALA A 127 11.35 -5.24 28.73
N PRO A 128 11.74 -6.01 29.78
CA PRO A 128 13.11 -6.54 29.89
C PRO A 128 13.54 -7.37 28.67
N ASP A 129 12.60 -8.09 28.05
CA ASP A 129 12.86 -9.05 26.98
C ASP A 129 12.62 -8.48 25.56
N GLY A 130 12.04 -7.28 25.44
CA GLY A 130 11.72 -6.70 24.15
C GLY A 130 10.82 -5.47 24.24
N THR A 131 10.30 -5.08 23.10
CA THR A 131 9.36 -3.97 22.98
C THR A 131 7.93 -4.51 22.85
N ARG A 132 7.06 -4.23 23.82
CA ARG A 132 5.63 -4.51 23.69
C ARG A 132 4.99 -3.47 22.80
N ILE A 133 4.25 -3.94 21.80
CA ILE A 133 3.55 -3.10 20.84
C ILE A 133 2.09 -3.51 20.80
N VAL A 134 1.21 -2.55 21.05
CA VAL A 134 -0.22 -2.63 20.75
C VAL A 134 -0.48 -1.71 19.58
N ALA A 135 -0.87 -2.31 18.43
CA ALA A 135 -1.00 -1.56 17.19
C ALA A 135 -2.02 -2.20 16.25
N ARG A 136 -2.48 -1.41 15.28
CA ARG A 136 -3.16 -1.91 14.10
C ARG A 136 -2.20 -1.87 12.92
N VAL A 137 -2.07 -3.01 12.24
CA VAL A 137 -1.16 -3.20 11.11
C VAL A 137 -1.87 -3.98 9.99
N ASP A 138 -1.29 -4.01 8.80
CA ASP A 138 -1.80 -4.91 7.76
C ASP A 138 -1.63 -6.39 8.15
N ALA A 139 -2.41 -7.27 7.50
CA ALA A 139 -2.43 -8.69 7.85
C ALA A 139 -1.07 -9.39 7.65
N ALA A 140 -0.26 -8.95 6.69
CA ALA A 140 1.05 -9.54 6.42
C ALA A 140 2.04 -9.19 7.54
N LEU A 141 2.08 -7.91 7.93
CA LEU A 141 2.91 -7.47 9.05
C LEU A 141 2.44 -8.08 10.38
N ALA A 142 1.11 -8.21 10.59
CA ALA A 142 0.57 -8.89 11.77
C ALA A 142 1.07 -10.34 11.88
N ALA A 143 1.06 -11.10 10.78
CA ALA A 143 1.58 -12.47 10.76
C ALA A 143 3.08 -12.54 11.08
N GLU A 144 3.89 -11.63 10.54
CA GLU A 144 5.32 -11.53 10.83
C GLU A 144 5.59 -11.17 12.30
N LEU A 145 4.84 -10.19 12.85
CA LEU A 145 4.95 -9.80 14.26
C LEU A 145 4.58 -10.94 15.20
N GLN A 146 3.49 -11.66 14.91
CA GLN A 146 3.07 -12.83 15.68
C GLN A 146 4.09 -13.99 15.61
N ALA A 147 4.71 -14.19 14.45
CA ALA A 147 5.74 -15.20 14.27
C ALA A 147 7.04 -14.87 15.02
N ALA A 148 7.38 -13.56 15.11
CA ALA A 148 8.58 -13.06 15.78
C ALA A 148 8.36 -12.81 17.28
N ALA A 149 7.11 -12.70 17.72
CA ALA A 149 6.77 -12.41 19.12
C ALA A 149 7.37 -13.46 20.05
N LEU A 150 7.94 -12.97 21.13
CA LEU A 150 8.27 -13.83 22.25
C LEU A 150 6.95 -14.46 22.72
N ARG A 151 6.83 -15.77 22.61
CA ARG A 151 5.75 -16.50 23.25
C ARG A 151 5.84 -16.15 24.73
N ASP A 152 4.75 -15.62 25.27
CA ASP A 152 4.62 -15.43 26.72
C ASP A 152 5.01 -16.77 27.36
N ALA A 153 6.24 -16.82 27.87
CA ALA A 153 6.71 -18.00 28.58
C ALA A 153 5.95 -17.99 29.90
N ALA A 154 4.78 -18.63 29.85
CA ALA A 154 4.04 -19.10 31.00
C ALA A 154 4.00 -18.10 32.18
N ALA A 155 2.95 -17.34 32.28
CA ALA A 155 2.38 -17.05 33.58
C ALA A 155 1.90 -18.39 34.22
N GLY A 156 2.87 -19.19 34.64
CA GLY A 156 2.63 -20.27 35.57
C GLY A 156 2.19 -19.65 36.88
N PRO A 157 1.11 -20.15 37.52
CA PRO A 157 0.72 -19.66 38.84
C PRO A 157 1.88 -19.92 39.81
N MET A 158 2.30 -18.90 40.51
CA MET A 158 3.18 -19.06 41.68
C MET A 158 2.55 -20.09 42.61
N PRO A 159 3.23 -21.17 42.97
CA PRO A 159 2.72 -22.01 44.04
C PRO A 159 2.80 -21.20 45.33
N ASP A 160 1.64 -21.04 45.97
CA ASP A 160 1.55 -20.66 47.37
C ASP A 160 2.53 -21.55 48.17
N SER A 161 3.47 -20.91 48.81
CA SER A 161 4.34 -21.59 49.76
C SER A 161 3.75 -21.42 51.16
N PRO A 162 3.80 -22.50 51.98
CA PRO A 162 3.19 -22.59 53.30
C PRO A 162 3.81 -21.70 54.37
#